data_67e1d25b65033590bfacf63796d4dedd
#
_entry.id   67e1d25b65033590bfacf63796d4dedd
#
_cell.length_a   1.000
_cell.length_b   1.000
_cell.length_c   1.000
_cell.angle_alpha   90.00
_cell.angle_beta   90.00
_cell.angle_gamma   90.00
#
_symmetry.space_group_name_H-M   'P 1'
#
loop_
_entity.id
_entity.type
_entity.pdbx_description
1 polymer ?
#
loop_
_entity_poly.entity_id
_entity_poly.type
_entity_poly.pdbx_seq_one_letter_code
_entity_poly.pdbx_strand_id
1 'polypeptide(L)'
;MKPDLTGTRVVLRTIGPQDAADLFEIYGNPLTMEFASDPCFTSPTMVAQLMASVVRLEQTGESLEWAIVERKGNKVIGTCGLHSFSEAGHSCEVGCLLNAAYWRRGFMSEALGLLFAHATTLGVTCLTADIDADNVRSIALFEKLGFKAHAERYQRMLPFV
;
A
#
# COMPACT_ATOMS: atom_id res chain seq x y z
N MET A 1 0.98 -10.75 -14.48
CA MET A 1 0.69 -11.12 -13.08
C MET A 1 1.80 -10.61 -12.19
N LYS A 2 1.47 -9.97 -11.11
CA LYS A 2 2.49 -9.47 -10.20
C LYS A 2 3.03 -10.58 -9.29
N PRO A 3 4.31 -10.52 -8.91
CA PRO A 3 4.91 -11.55 -8.05
C PRO A 3 4.56 -11.34 -6.59
N ASP A 4 4.75 -12.40 -5.79
CA ASP A 4 4.86 -12.26 -4.34
C ASP A 4 6.23 -11.66 -4.00
N LEU A 5 6.26 -10.80 -2.98
CA LEU A 5 7.48 -10.14 -2.53
C LEU A 5 7.72 -10.54 -1.08
N THR A 6 8.80 -11.28 -0.83
CA THR A 6 9.05 -11.89 0.48
C THR A 6 10.09 -11.12 1.26
N GLY A 7 9.73 -10.66 2.45
CA GLY A 7 10.63 -10.04 3.41
C GLY A 7 10.89 -10.94 4.61
N THR A 8 11.53 -10.38 5.62
CA THR A 8 11.87 -11.11 6.85
C THR A 8 10.64 -11.42 7.68
N ARG A 9 9.77 -10.42 7.89
CA ARG A 9 8.58 -10.54 8.75
C ARG A 9 7.27 -10.47 7.97
N VAL A 10 7.30 -9.94 6.75
CA VAL A 10 6.11 -9.77 5.92
C VAL A 10 6.30 -10.37 4.54
N VAL A 11 5.18 -10.75 3.94
CA VAL A 11 5.10 -11.09 2.51
C VAL A 11 4.04 -10.20 1.89
N LEU A 12 4.33 -9.66 0.70
CA LEU A 12 3.33 -9.01 -0.12
C LEU A 12 2.85 -10.03 -1.13
N ARG A 13 1.55 -10.33 -1.12
CA ARG A 13 0.95 -11.28 -2.07
C ARG A 13 -0.37 -10.76 -2.61
N THR A 14 -0.86 -11.41 -3.64
CA THR A 14 -2.17 -11.10 -4.21
C THR A 14 -3.26 -11.26 -3.16
N ILE A 15 -4.19 -10.30 -3.13
CA ILE A 15 -5.39 -10.35 -2.28
C ILE A 15 -6.33 -11.41 -2.86
N GLY A 16 -6.84 -12.28 -2.00
CA GLY A 16 -7.79 -13.32 -2.39
C GLY A 16 -9.03 -13.35 -1.50
N PRO A 17 -10.05 -14.14 -1.90
CA PRO A 17 -11.32 -14.21 -1.15
C PRO A 17 -11.17 -14.62 0.31
N GLN A 18 -10.15 -15.40 0.63
CA GLN A 18 -9.84 -15.85 1.99
C GLN A 18 -9.45 -14.69 2.92
N ASP A 19 -9.12 -13.53 2.35
CA ASP A 19 -8.65 -12.37 3.12
C ASP A 19 -9.78 -11.47 3.59
N ALA A 20 -11.03 -11.79 3.27
CA ALA A 20 -12.17 -10.90 3.51
C ALA A 20 -12.30 -10.47 4.98
N ALA A 21 -12.15 -11.40 5.92
CA ALA A 21 -12.28 -11.10 7.34
C ALA A 21 -11.16 -10.16 7.83
N ASP A 22 -9.91 -10.44 7.45
CA ASP A 22 -8.77 -9.60 7.82
C ASP A 22 -8.90 -8.20 7.19
N LEU A 23 -9.34 -8.14 5.94
CA LEU A 23 -9.56 -6.85 5.26
C LEU A 23 -10.66 -6.04 5.94
N PHE A 24 -11.74 -6.69 6.37
CA PHE A 24 -12.80 -5.98 7.10
C PHE A 24 -12.30 -5.45 8.45
N GLU A 25 -11.44 -6.18 9.13
CA GLU A 25 -10.82 -5.73 10.38
C GLU A 25 -10.00 -4.44 10.13
N ILE A 26 -9.31 -4.36 9.00
CA ILE A 26 -8.50 -3.20 8.63
C ILE A 26 -9.40 -2.02 8.21
N TYR A 27 -10.22 -2.22 7.19
CA TYR A 27 -11.00 -1.16 6.55
C TYR A 27 -12.24 -0.77 7.35
N GLY A 28 -12.67 -1.58 8.30
CA GLY A 28 -13.79 -1.31 9.19
C GLY A 28 -13.41 -0.62 10.49
N ASN A 29 -12.14 -0.34 10.71
CA ASN A 29 -11.66 0.32 11.92
C ASN A 29 -11.53 1.83 11.67
N PRO A 30 -12.32 2.68 12.35
CA PRO A 30 -12.26 4.13 12.15
C PRO A 30 -10.87 4.74 12.42
N LEU A 31 -10.12 4.19 13.36
CA LEU A 31 -8.78 4.67 13.65
C LEU A 31 -7.83 4.41 12.48
N THR A 32 -7.89 3.22 11.90
CA THR A 32 -7.09 2.85 10.73
C THR A 32 -7.46 3.73 9.53
N MET A 33 -8.73 4.03 9.35
CA MET A 33 -9.26 4.72 8.18
C MET A 33 -9.32 6.24 8.31
N GLU A 34 -8.80 6.80 9.40
CA GLU A 34 -8.91 8.24 9.70
C GLU A 34 -8.49 9.15 8.53
N PHE A 35 -7.39 8.80 7.86
CA PHE A 35 -6.82 9.59 6.75
C PHE A 35 -6.92 8.88 5.40
N ALA A 36 -7.67 7.78 5.31
CA ALA A 36 -7.85 7.07 4.05
C ALA A 36 -8.79 7.84 3.12
N SER A 37 -8.63 7.64 1.81
CA SER A 37 -9.50 8.26 0.82
C SER A 37 -10.90 7.66 0.82
N ASP A 38 -11.02 6.40 1.19
CA ASP A 38 -12.32 5.71 1.27
C ASP A 38 -12.96 5.91 2.64
N PRO A 39 -14.31 5.87 2.74
CA PRO A 39 -14.96 5.86 4.04
C PRO A 39 -14.69 4.56 4.78
N CYS A 40 -14.82 4.60 6.11
CA CYS A 40 -14.74 3.40 6.93
C CYS A 40 -15.81 2.39 6.49
N PHE A 41 -15.41 1.13 6.30
CA PHE A 41 -16.31 0.09 5.83
C PHE A 41 -17.30 -0.32 6.92
N THR A 42 -18.55 -0.50 6.54
CA THR A 42 -19.65 -0.84 7.46
C THR A 42 -20.23 -2.22 7.19
N SER A 43 -19.81 -2.90 6.11
CA SER A 43 -20.35 -4.20 5.75
C SER A 43 -19.33 -5.05 4.96
N PRO A 44 -19.47 -6.38 5.01
CA PRO A 44 -18.65 -7.28 4.17
C PRO A 44 -18.84 -7.03 2.67
N THR A 45 -19.97 -6.50 2.23
CA THR A 45 -20.20 -6.14 0.82
C THR A 45 -19.17 -5.13 0.32
N MET A 46 -18.78 -4.17 1.16
CA MET A 46 -17.78 -3.18 0.80
C MET A 46 -16.41 -3.83 0.58
N VAL A 47 -16.08 -4.86 1.35
CA VAL A 47 -14.84 -5.64 1.16
C VAL A 47 -14.88 -6.39 -0.17
N ALA A 48 -16.02 -7.01 -0.51
CA ALA A 48 -16.18 -7.70 -1.79
C ALA A 48 -16.01 -6.74 -2.96
N GLN A 49 -16.53 -5.51 -2.85
CA GLN A 49 -16.37 -4.47 -3.86
C GLN A 49 -14.91 -4.04 -4.00
N LEU A 50 -14.20 -3.91 -2.88
CA LEU A 50 -12.77 -3.60 -2.88
C LEU A 50 -11.98 -4.69 -3.62
N MET A 51 -12.22 -5.95 -3.29
CA MET A 51 -11.51 -7.07 -3.93
C MET A 51 -11.78 -7.13 -5.44
N ALA A 52 -13.01 -6.89 -5.86
CA ALA A 52 -13.36 -6.84 -7.27
C ALA A 52 -12.64 -5.68 -8.00
N SER A 53 -12.55 -4.51 -7.35
CA SER A 53 -11.82 -3.37 -7.89
C SER A 53 -10.34 -3.65 -8.05
N VAL A 54 -9.72 -4.30 -7.06
CA VAL A 54 -8.30 -4.65 -7.11
C VAL A 54 -8.02 -5.53 -8.32
N VAL A 55 -8.83 -6.55 -8.56
CA VAL A 55 -8.68 -7.45 -9.72
C VAL A 55 -8.85 -6.67 -11.03
N ARG A 56 -9.90 -5.87 -11.14
CA ARG A 56 -10.18 -5.10 -12.35
C ARG A 56 -9.05 -4.12 -12.69
N LEU A 57 -8.58 -3.37 -11.70
CA LEU A 57 -7.54 -2.35 -11.91
C LEU A 57 -6.18 -2.98 -12.24
N GLU A 58 -5.90 -4.16 -11.73
CA GLU A 58 -4.70 -4.90 -12.12
C GLU A 58 -4.78 -5.37 -13.58
N GLN A 59 -5.96 -5.84 -14.00
CA GLN A 59 -6.17 -6.29 -15.39
C GLN A 59 -6.01 -5.15 -16.39
N THR A 60 -6.41 -3.95 -16.03
CA THR A 60 -6.26 -2.78 -16.91
C THR A 60 -4.89 -2.12 -16.80
N GLY A 61 -4.06 -2.53 -15.84
CA GLY A 61 -2.76 -1.90 -15.58
C GLY A 61 -2.82 -0.57 -14.85
N GLU A 62 -3.99 -0.19 -14.34
CA GLU A 62 -4.16 1.09 -13.63
C GLU A 62 -3.59 1.05 -12.22
N SER A 63 -3.58 -0.12 -11.58
CA SER A 63 -3.17 -0.25 -10.19
C SER A 63 -2.65 -1.65 -9.89
N LEU A 64 -1.63 -1.72 -9.05
CA LEU A 64 -1.11 -2.96 -8.49
C LEU A 64 -1.23 -2.88 -6.97
N GLU A 65 -1.99 -3.79 -6.39
CA GLU A 65 -2.26 -3.81 -4.95
C GLU A 65 -1.90 -5.16 -4.36
N TRP A 66 -1.20 -5.16 -3.24
CA TRP A 66 -0.81 -6.36 -2.51
C TRP A 66 -1.40 -6.36 -1.11
N ALA A 67 -1.71 -7.55 -0.61
CA ALA A 67 -1.92 -7.76 0.82
C ALA A 67 -0.57 -7.80 1.52
N ILE A 68 -0.48 -7.13 2.67
CA ILE A 68 0.68 -7.25 3.56
C ILE A 68 0.35 -8.34 4.57
N VAL A 69 1.11 -9.44 4.52
CA VAL A 69 0.87 -10.60 5.39
C VAL A 69 1.99 -10.70 6.42
N GLU A 70 1.62 -10.73 7.69
CA GLU A 70 2.58 -11.04 8.75
C GLU A 70 2.90 -12.52 8.70
N ARG A 71 4.17 -12.87 8.50
CA ARG A 71 4.59 -14.26 8.29
C ARG A 71 4.34 -15.15 9.50
N LYS A 72 4.58 -14.63 10.70
CA LYS A 72 4.46 -15.40 11.94
C LYS A 72 3.04 -15.89 12.17
N GLY A 73 2.05 -15.04 11.97
CA GLY A 73 0.63 -15.38 12.19
C GLY A 73 -0.12 -15.69 10.89
N ASN A 74 0.52 -15.58 9.75
CA ASN A 74 -0.12 -15.73 8.44
C ASN A 74 -1.40 -14.88 8.33
N LYS A 75 -1.35 -13.66 8.86
CA LYS A 75 -2.49 -12.75 8.92
C LYS A 75 -2.27 -11.57 8.00
N VAL A 76 -3.30 -11.16 7.27
CA VAL A 76 -3.27 -9.92 6.50
C VAL A 76 -3.41 -8.76 7.49
N ILE A 77 -2.38 -7.92 7.55
CA ILE A 77 -2.31 -6.80 8.48
C ILE A 77 -2.42 -5.44 7.78
N GLY A 78 -2.40 -5.42 6.46
CA GLY A 78 -2.51 -4.19 5.69
C GLY A 78 -2.53 -4.44 4.21
N THR A 79 -2.51 -3.34 3.46
CA THR A 79 -2.40 -3.35 2.00
C THR A 79 -1.41 -2.26 1.57
N CYS A 80 -0.77 -2.46 0.44
CA CYS A 80 0.03 -1.43 -0.20
C CYS A 80 0.04 -1.64 -1.70
N GLY A 81 0.29 -0.56 -2.44
CA GLY A 81 0.24 -0.66 -3.88
C GLY A 81 0.80 0.54 -4.62
N LEU A 82 0.79 0.39 -5.92
CA LEU A 82 1.24 1.41 -6.87
C LEU A 82 0.08 1.72 -7.81
N HIS A 83 -0.21 3.01 -7.99
CA HIS A 83 -1.29 3.45 -8.87
C HIS A 83 -0.95 4.80 -9.51
N SER A 84 -1.85 5.31 -10.32
CA SER A 84 -1.67 6.61 -10.99
C SER A 84 -0.35 6.66 -11.77
N PHE A 85 -0.08 5.60 -12.54
CA PHE A 85 1.10 5.54 -13.39
C PHE A 85 1.06 6.65 -14.44
N SER A 86 2.21 7.31 -14.65
CA SER A 86 2.36 8.23 -15.77
C SER A 86 2.24 7.45 -17.09
N GLU A 87 1.96 8.17 -18.18
CA GLU A 87 1.77 7.54 -19.50
C GLU A 87 2.97 6.68 -19.90
N ALA A 88 4.18 7.16 -19.64
CA ALA A 88 5.40 6.40 -19.93
C ALA A 88 5.74 5.34 -18.86
N GLY A 89 5.03 5.31 -17.72
CA GLY A 89 5.27 4.35 -16.65
C GLY A 89 6.46 4.68 -15.76
N HIS A 90 7.05 5.87 -15.85
CA HIS A 90 8.23 6.25 -15.09
C HIS A 90 7.93 6.81 -13.71
N SER A 91 6.69 7.21 -13.45
CA SER A 91 6.27 7.66 -12.14
C SER A 91 4.95 7.04 -11.75
N CYS A 92 4.74 6.88 -10.45
CA CYS A 92 3.47 6.40 -9.91
C CYS A 92 3.32 6.84 -8.46
N GLU A 93 2.13 6.66 -7.94
CA GLU A 93 1.77 7.00 -6.58
C GLU A 93 1.75 5.75 -5.71
N VAL A 94 2.23 5.89 -4.47
CA VAL A 94 2.22 4.81 -3.47
C VAL A 94 1.00 4.98 -2.58
N GLY A 95 0.23 3.90 -2.43
CA GLY A 95 -0.84 3.81 -1.44
C GLY A 95 -0.49 2.76 -0.41
N CYS A 96 -0.88 2.97 0.83
CA CYS A 96 -0.68 1.98 1.88
C CYS A 96 -1.66 2.20 3.03
N LEU A 97 -1.98 1.10 3.71
CA LEU A 97 -2.86 1.08 4.86
C LEU A 97 -2.42 -0.06 5.78
N LEU A 98 -2.36 0.19 7.08
CA LEU A 98 -1.94 -0.82 8.06
C LEU A 98 -2.92 -0.85 9.21
N ASN A 99 -3.34 -2.05 9.60
CA ASN A 99 -4.14 -2.28 10.79
C ASN A 99 -3.50 -1.57 11.99
N ALA A 100 -4.27 -0.74 12.68
CA ALA A 100 -3.78 0.10 13.78
C ALA A 100 -3.10 -0.71 14.89
N ALA A 101 -3.49 -1.97 15.09
CA ALA A 101 -2.87 -2.85 16.08
C ALA A 101 -1.41 -3.20 15.76
N TYR A 102 -0.99 -2.95 14.53
CA TYR A 102 0.35 -3.27 14.04
C TYR A 102 1.23 -2.04 13.81
N TRP A 103 0.75 -0.85 14.15
CA TRP A 103 1.51 0.39 13.99
C TRP A 103 2.77 0.41 14.86
N ARG A 104 3.78 1.21 14.44
CA ARG A 104 5.00 1.50 15.22
C ARG A 104 5.86 0.25 15.52
N ARG A 105 5.73 -0.78 14.69
CA ARG A 105 6.51 -2.02 14.84
C ARG A 105 7.39 -2.29 13.63
N GLY A 106 7.47 -1.36 12.69
CA GLY A 106 8.33 -1.45 11.51
C GLY A 106 7.77 -2.28 10.36
N PHE A 107 6.55 -2.80 10.46
CA PHE A 107 5.96 -3.63 9.39
C PHE A 107 5.77 -2.87 8.09
N MET A 108 5.27 -1.63 8.16
CA MET A 108 5.05 -0.85 6.93
C MET A 108 6.37 -0.45 6.28
N SER A 109 7.40 -0.10 7.05
CA SER A 109 8.73 0.19 6.51
C SER A 109 9.28 -0.99 5.72
N GLU A 110 9.13 -2.20 6.24
CA GLU A 110 9.58 -3.42 5.57
C GLU A 110 8.76 -3.67 4.29
N ALA A 111 7.43 -3.55 4.38
CA ALA A 111 6.54 -3.74 3.24
C ALA A 111 6.84 -2.75 2.11
N LEU A 112 6.99 -1.47 2.45
CA LEU A 112 7.27 -0.44 1.45
C LEU A 112 8.66 -0.60 0.84
N GLY A 113 9.64 -1.07 1.61
CA GLY A 113 10.96 -1.39 1.07
C GLY A 113 10.88 -2.45 -0.04
N LEU A 114 10.09 -3.50 0.18
CA LEU A 114 9.83 -4.53 -0.83
C LEU A 114 9.13 -3.94 -2.06
N LEU A 115 8.12 -3.11 -1.83
CA LEU A 115 7.36 -2.47 -2.89
C LEU A 115 8.23 -1.56 -3.75
N PHE A 116 9.09 -0.75 -3.14
CA PHE A 116 9.97 0.17 -3.86
C PHE A 116 11.01 -0.57 -4.71
N ALA A 117 11.57 -1.66 -4.18
CA ALA A 117 12.47 -2.50 -4.95
C ALA A 117 11.78 -3.08 -6.18
N HIS A 118 10.53 -3.53 -6.04
CA HIS A 118 9.75 -4.02 -7.17
C HIS A 118 9.43 -2.90 -8.17
N ALA A 119 9.04 -1.71 -7.69
CA ALA A 119 8.76 -0.57 -8.55
C ALA A 119 9.99 -0.24 -9.43
N THR A 120 11.19 -0.31 -8.87
CA THR A 120 12.43 -0.12 -9.63
C THR A 120 12.54 -1.12 -10.78
N THR A 121 12.17 -2.39 -10.54
CA THR A 121 12.19 -3.41 -11.62
C THR A 121 11.19 -3.13 -12.73
N LEU A 122 10.13 -2.38 -12.44
CA LEU A 122 9.12 -1.97 -13.43
C LEU A 122 9.55 -0.73 -14.25
N GLY A 123 10.71 -0.17 -13.96
CA GLY A 123 11.19 1.04 -14.63
C GLY A 123 10.69 2.34 -14.02
N VAL A 124 10.06 2.28 -12.84
CA VAL A 124 9.64 3.48 -12.12
C VAL A 124 10.86 4.18 -11.55
N THR A 125 10.99 5.49 -11.81
CA THR A 125 12.10 6.31 -11.34
C THR A 125 11.66 7.38 -10.35
N CYS A 126 10.35 7.63 -10.23
CA CYS A 126 9.81 8.60 -9.30
C CYS A 126 8.57 8.05 -8.63
N LEU A 127 8.57 8.06 -7.30
CA LEU A 127 7.41 7.70 -6.49
C LEU A 127 6.84 8.97 -5.85
N THR A 128 5.53 9.10 -5.85
CA THR A 128 4.82 10.16 -5.13
C THR A 128 3.91 9.55 -4.09
N ALA A 129 3.61 10.32 -3.05
CA ALA A 129 2.66 9.92 -2.01
C ALA A 129 1.80 11.14 -1.67
N ASP A 130 0.49 10.94 -1.64
CA ASP A 130 -0.47 11.95 -1.24
C ASP A 130 -0.80 11.71 0.22
N ILE A 131 -0.30 12.57 1.11
CA ILE A 131 -0.42 12.39 2.56
C ILE A 131 -1.10 13.62 3.14
N ASP A 132 -2.21 13.40 3.86
CA ASP A 132 -2.89 14.48 4.59
C ASP A 132 -1.92 15.15 5.55
N ALA A 133 -1.95 16.49 5.60
CA ALA A 133 -1.05 17.29 6.44
C ALA A 133 -1.19 16.97 7.94
N ASP A 134 -2.34 16.48 8.35
CA ASP A 134 -2.59 16.10 9.75
C ASP A 134 -2.15 14.66 10.07
N ASN A 135 -1.81 13.89 9.05
CA ASN A 135 -1.34 12.50 9.22
C ASN A 135 0.16 12.47 9.53
N VAL A 136 0.51 12.96 10.72
CA VAL A 136 1.92 13.12 11.13
C VAL A 136 2.67 11.79 11.19
N ARG A 137 1.98 10.70 11.53
CA ARG A 137 2.58 9.37 11.57
C ARG A 137 3.05 8.93 10.17
N SER A 138 2.21 9.12 9.17
CA SER A 138 2.52 8.75 7.79
C SER A 138 3.62 9.64 7.22
N ILE A 139 3.54 10.95 7.48
CA ILE A 139 4.57 11.90 7.06
C ILE A 139 5.94 11.48 7.61
N ALA A 140 6.02 11.18 8.90
CA ALA A 140 7.27 10.77 9.55
C ALA A 140 7.82 9.48 8.92
N LEU A 141 6.96 8.50 8.64
CA LEU A 141 7.35 7.26 7.98
C LEU A 141 7.93 7.52 6.59
N PHE A 142 7.21 8.28 5.76
CA PHE A 142 7.63 8.52 4.38
C PHE A 142 8.90 9.39 4.32
N GLU A 143 9.04 10.36 5.20
CA GLU A 143 10.29 11.13 5.30
C GLU A 143 11.47 10.24 5.67
N LYS A 144 11.28 9.33 6.63
CA LYS A 144 12.30 8.35 6.98
C LYS A 144 12.68 7.44 5.82
N LEU A 145 11.73 7.14 4.93
CA LEU A 145 11.95 6.33 3.74
C LEU A 145 12.53 7.13 2.57
N GLY A 146 12.88 8.38 2.77
CA GLY A 146 13.56 9.20 1.77
C GLY A 146 12.66 10.08 0.93
N PHE A 147 11.37 10.19 1.26
CA PHE A 147 10.46 11.10 0.59
C PHE A 147 10.67 12.53 1.10
N LYS A 148 10.51 13.48 0.20
CA LYS A 148 10.59 14.90 0.50
C LYS A 148 9.33 15.61 -0.01
N ALA A 149 8.91 16.66 0.68
CA ALA A 149 7.80 17.48 0.26
C ALA A 149 8.12 18.09 -1.11
N HIS A 150 7.19 17.97 -2.06
CA HIS A 150 7.31 18.50 -3.40
C HIS A 150 5.93 18.94 -3.89
N ALA A 151 5.75 20.25 -4.09
CA ALA A 151 4.44 20.83 -4.34
C ALA A 151 3.47 20.44 -3.19
N GLU A 152 2.34 19.84 -3.52
CA GLU A 152 1.35 19.40 -2.52
C GLU A 152 1.51 17.93 -2.14
N ARG A 153 2.59 17.28 -2.58
CA ARG A 153 2.83 15.84 -2.39
C ARG A 153 4.21 15.57 -1.83
N TYR A 154 4.46 14.31 -1.53
CA TYR A 154 5.77 13.80 -1.14
C TYR A 154 6.34 13.00 -2.30
N GLN A 155 7.65 13.06 -2.50
CA GLN A 155 8.30 12.48 -3.66
C GLN A 155 9.63 11.84 -3.28
N ARG A 156 9.92 10.71 -3.90
CA ARG A 156 11.22 10.03 -3.81
C ARG A 156 11.65 9.56 -5.18
N MET A 157 12.88 9.88 -5.55
CA MET A 157 13.50 9.33 -6.75
C MET A 157 14.06 7.95 -6.45
N LEU A 158 13.81 7.02 -7.34
CA LEU A 158 14.32 5.66 -7.22
C LEU A 158 15.63 5.52 -7.98
N PRO A 159 16.55 4.64 -7.52
CA PRO A 159 17.76 4.36 -8.27
C PRO A 159 17.45 3.67 -9.59
N PHE A 160 18.28 3.89 -10.57
CA PHE A 160 18.24 3.12 -11.81
C PHE A 160 18.66 1.69 -11.54
N VAL A 161 18.05 0.76 -12.25
CA VAL A 161 18.38 -0.66 -12.20
C VAL A 161 19.29 -1.01 -13.36
#